data_f7c35380279d2537faa6685ed92ac820
#
_entry.id   f7c35380279d2537faa6685ed92ac820
#
_cell.length_a   1.000
_cell.length_b   1.000
_cell.length_c   1.000
_cell.angle_alpha   90.00
_cell.angle_beta   90.00
_cell.angle_gamma   90.00
#
_symmetry.space_group_name_H-M   'P 1'
#
loop_
_entity.id
_entity.type
_entity.pdbx_description
1 polymer ?
#
loop_
_entity_poly.entity_id
_entity_poly.type
_entity_poly.pdbx_seq_one_letter_code
_entity_poly.pdbx_strand_id
1 'polypeptide(L)'
;MKNAARKSGIVLFIIISWILVPQFSYAEIDTTLIKQTNLDVQPLDIAASVDGKMIYVLAQGEILVYSIDEGKVSNRITIDKDFDKLTYADKNNVLILTSSSSKKLKIIQVDFIYDIALDGLPFKGPANAAVTIAVFDDYQ
;
A
#
# COMPACT_ATOMS: atom_id res chain seq x y z
N MET A 1 39.54 35.62 57.99
CA MET A 1 38.36 35.73 57.13
C MET A 1 38.75 35.54 55.67
N LYS A 2 39.04 34.34 55.19
CA LYS A 2 39.45 34.09 53.78
C LYS A 2 39.12 32.66 53.32
N ASN A 3 37.93 32.07 53.60
CA ASN A 3 37.60 30.74 53.09
C ASN A 3 36.08 30.54 52.67
N ALA A 4 35.29 31.61 52.67
CA ALA A 4 33.86 31.47 52.31
C ALA A 4 33.54 31.64 50.79
N ALA A 5 34.41 32.33 50.05
CA ALA A 5 34.16 32.63 48.61
C ALA A 5 34.43 31.44 47.67
N ARG A 6 35.23 30.44 48.09
CA ARG A 6 35.65 29.34 47.20
C ARG A 6 34.66 28.18 47.14
N LYS A 7 33.76 28.04 48.09
CA LYS A 7 32.72 26.98 48.10
C LYS A 7 31.46 27.35 47.30
N SER A 8 31.18 28.67 47.18
CA SER A 8 30.00 29.13 46.43
C SER A 8 30.13 28.94 44.91
N GLY A 9 31.36 29.05 44.36
CA GLY A 9 31.61 28.87 42.92
C GLY A 9 31.46 27.42 42.45
N ILE A 10 31.80 26.43 43.27
CA ILE A 10 31.72 25.02 42.93
C ILE A 10 30.25 24.54 42.92
N VAL A 11 29.42 25.03 43.83
CA VAL A 11 28.01 24.70 43.90
C VAL A 11 27.25 25.27 42.69
N LEU A 12 27.59 26.48 42.25
CA LEU A 12 27.00 27.10 41.07
C LEU A 12 27.37 26.35 39.78
N PHE A 13 28.60 25.83 39.68
CA PHE A 13 29.03 25.03 38.51
C PHE A 13 28.32 23.67 38.41
N ILE A 14 28.03 23.03 39.53
CA ILE A 14 27.29 21.75 39.59
C ILE A 14 25.84 21.97 39.20
N ILE A 15 25.20 23.06 39.60
CA ILE A 15 23.80 23.36 39.25
C ILE A 15 23.65 23.66 37.74
N ILE A 16 24.59 24.36 37.12
CA ILE A 16 24.60 24.67 35.69
C ILE A 16 24.84 23.38 34.86
N SER A 17 25.66 22.44 35.35
CA SER A 17 25.91 21.16 34.68
C SER A 17 24.66 20.27 34.60
N TRP A 18 23.70 20.40 35.51
CA TRP A 18 22.45 19.63 35.52
C TRP A 18 21.39 20.15 34.51
N ILE A 19 21.52 21.41 34.05
CA ILE A 19 20.57 22.02 33.11
C ILE A 19 20.88 21.63 31.64
N LEU A 20 22.09 21.10 31.37
CA LEU A 20 22.56 20.74 30.02
C LEU A 20 22.41 19.24 29.68
N VAL A 21 21.53 18.52 30.35
CA VAL A 21 21.24 17.14 29.94
C VAL A 21 20.43 17.20 28.66
N PRO A 22 20.95 16.69 27.53
CA PRO A 22 20.20 16.67 26.30
C PRO A 22 18.94 15.79 26.50
N GLN A 23 17.79 16.38 26.34
CA GLN A 23 16.51 15.66 26.32
C GLN A 23 16.45 14.90 25.00
N PHE A 24 16.80 13.61 25.04
CA PHE A 24 16.56 12.74 23.89
C PHE A 24 15.05 12.52 23.79
N SER A 25 14.42 13.16 22.82
CA SER A 25 13.06 12.87 22.43
C SER A 25 13.08 11.58 21.62
N TYR A 26 12.49 10.51 22.13
CA TYR A 26 12.25 9.29 21.39
C TYR A 26 10.93 9.43 20.67
N ALA A 27 10.92 9.17 19.35
CA ALA A 27 9.68 9.04 18.61
C ALA A 27 9.03 7.71 18.99
N GLU A 28 7.84 7.75 19.56
CA GLU A 28 7.00 6.58 19.80
C GLU A 28 6.24 6.27 18.51
N ILE A 29 6.24 4.99 18.11
CA ILE A 29 5.47 4.54 16.96
C ILE A 29 4.14 4.01 17.49
N ASP A 30 3.06 4.73 17.20
CA ASP A 30 1.69 4.24 17.42
C ASP A 30 1.27 3.38 16.22
N THR A 31 0.72 2.20 16.50
CA THR A 31 0.30 1.23 15.47
C THR A 31 -1.18 0.88 15.67
N THR A 32 -1.93 1.03 14.61
CA THR A 32 -3.34 0.63 14.59
C THR A 32 -3.55 -0.51 13.61
N LEU A 33 -4.10 -1.64 14.08
CA LEU A 33 -4.51 -2.73 13.21
C LEU A 33 -5.72 -2.28 12.38
N ILE A 34 -5.52 -2.07 11.08
CA ILE A 34 -6.60 -1.68 10.17
C ILE A 34 -7.48 -2.87 9.83
N LYS A 35 -6.87 -4.01 9.48
CA LYS A 35 -7.60 -5.22 9.10
C LYS A 35 -6.73 -6.47 9.20
N GLN A 36 -7.35 -7.57 9.54
CA GLN A 36 -6.79 -8.92 9.45
C GLN A 36 -7.77 -9.79 8.64
N THR A 37 -7.26 -10.53 7.67
CA THR A 37 -8.06 -11.43 6.83
C THR A 37 -7.35 -12.77 6.69
N ASN A 38 -8.13 -13.84 6.61
CA ASN A 38 -7.60 -15.17 6.32
C ASN A 38 -7.67 -15.38 4.81
N LEU A 39 -6.56 -15.83 4.23
CA LEU A 39 -6.51 -16.26 2.83
C LEU A 39 -6.78 -17.75 2.75
N ASP A 40 -7.45 -18.18 1.69
CA ASP A 40 -7.71 -19.58 1.38
C ASP A 40 -6.56 -20.29 0.65
N VAL A 41 -5.46 -19.55 0.40
CA VAL A 41 -4.25 -20.03 -0.24
C VAL A 41 -3.01 -19.59 0.55
N GLN A 42 -1.91 -20.30 0.36
CA GLN A 42 -0.64 -19.95 0.96
C GLN A 42 0.02 -18.80 0.14
N PRO A 43 0.23 -17.61 0.74
CA PRO A 43 0.90 -16.53 0.06
C PRO A 43 2.40 -16.83 -0.09
N LEU A 44 2.95 -16.52 -1.26
CA LEU A 44 4.37 -16.63 -1.57
C LEU A 44 5.04 -15.25 -1.55
N ASP A 45 4.36 -14.25 -2.11
CA ASP A 45 4.84 -12.88 -2.20
C ASP A 45 3.67 -11.90 -2.31
N ILE A 46 3.92 -10.61 -2.05
CA ILE A 46 2.89 -9.58 -2.16
C ILE A 46 3.44 -8.32 -2.86
N ALA A 47 2.57 -7.62 -3.57
CA ALA A 47 2.83 -6.29 -4.09
C ALA A 47 1.58 -5.42 -3.89
N ALA A 48 1.76 -4.10 -3.72
CA ALA A 48 0.65 -3.16 -3.60
C ALA A 48 0.66 -2.18 -4.78
N SER A 49 -0.53 -1.75 -5.19
CA SER A 49 -0.67 -0.63 -6.11
C SER A 49 -0.20 0.68 -5.47
N VAL A 50 0.27 1.63 -6.27
CA VAL A 50 0.80 2.91 -5.75
C VAL A 50 -0.28 3.75 -5.10
N ASP A 51 -1.52 3.68 -5.58
CA ASP A 51 -2.67 4.35 -4.98
C ASP A 51 -3.14 3.72 -3.65
N GLY A 52 -2.53 2.59 -3.26
CA GLY A 52 -2.85 1.87 -2.03
C GLY A 52 -4.21 1.19 -2.01
N LYS A 53 -4.91 1.07 -3.15
CA LYS A 53 -6.25 0.46 -3.19
C LYS A 53 -6.25 -1.03 -3.41
N MET A 54 -5.22 -1.57 -4.04
CA MET A 54 -5.12 -2.99 -4.39
C MET A 54 -3.86 -3.62 -3.80
N ILE A 55 -4.03 -4.84 -3.30
CA ILE A 55 -2.93 -5.72 -2.93
C ILE A 55 -2.98 -6.95 -3.83
N TYR A 56 -1.87 -7.25 -4.46
CA TYR A 56 -1.68 -8.45 -5.28
C TYR A 56 -0.95 -9.48 -4.44
N VAL A 57 -1.56 -10.64 -4.22
CA VAL A 57 -0.99 -11.72 -3.42
C VAL A 57 -0.65 -12.87 -4.35
N LEU A 58 0.63 -13.15 -4.52
CA LEU A 58 1.10 -14.29 -5.28
C LEU A 58 0.89 -15.57 -4.47
N ALA A 59 0.25 -16.54 -5.08
CA ALA A 59 0.12 -17.89 -4.57
C ALA A 59 0.54 -18.90 -5.65
N GLN A 60 0.58 -20.18 -5.31
CA GLN A 60 0.97 -21.21 -6.27
C GLN A 60 -0.09 -21.37 -7.38
N GLY A 61 0.20 -20.84 -8.57
CA GLY A 61 -0.65 -20.94 -9.75
C GLY A 61 -1.67 -19.82 -9.90
N GLU A 62 -1.70 -18.85 -9.01
CA GLU A 62 -2.60 -17.72 -9.08
C GLU A 62 -2.08 -16.46 -8.39
N ILE A 63 -2.64 -15.31 -8.77
CA ILE A 63 -2.50 -14.05 -8.06
C ILE A 63 -3.90 -13.64 -7.59
N LEU A 64 -4.06 -13.43 -6.29
CA LEU A 64 -5.27 -12.83 -5.74
C LEU A 64 -5.18 -11.32 -5.86
N VAL A 65 -6.22 -10.68 -6.35
CA VAL A 65 -6.39 -9.23 -6.37
C VAL A 65 -7.29 -8.86 -5.20
N TYR A 66 -6.71 -8.29 -4.15
CA TYR A 66 -7.43 -7.90 -2.95
C TYR A 66 -7.72 -6.41 -2.98
N SER A 67 -8.98 -6.02 -2.90
CA SER A 67 -9.41 -4.64 -2.76
C SER A 67 -9.38 -4.23 -1.30
N ILE A 68 -8.62 -3.17 -0.97
CA ILE A 68 -8.53 -2.63 0.38
C ILE A 68 -9.86 -1.97 0.76
N ASP A 69 -10.47 -1.22 -0.16
CA ASP A 69 -11.74 -0.52 0.07
C ASP A 69 -12.90 -1.49 0.33
N GLU A 70 -13.01 -2.56 -0.48
CA GLU A 70 -14.04 -3.57 -0.31
C GLU A 70 -13.70 -4.57 0.80
N GLY A 71 -12.43 -4.69 1.13
CA GLY A 71 -11.92 -5.59 2.14
C GLY A 71 -12.04 -7.07 1.81
N LYS A 72 -11.98 -7.43 0.52
CA LYS A 72 -12.12 -8.81 0.02
C LYS A 72 -11.27 -9.03 -1.22
N VAL A 73 -11.07 -10.29 -1.57
CA VAL A 73 -10.53 -10.67 -2.88
C VAL A 73 -11.57 -10.34 -3.95
N SER A 74 -11.24 -9.40 -4.83
CA SER A 74 -12.12 -8.95 -5.93
C SER A 74 -11.93 -9.80 -7.18
N ASN A 75 -10.73 -10.31 -7.41
CA ASN A 75 -10.42 -11.09 -8.60
C ASN A 75 -9.27 -12.09 -8.36
N ARG A 76 -9.09 -13.04 -9.29
CA ARG A 76 -7.99 -14.01 -9.31
C ARG A 76 -7.44 -14.13 -10.72
N ILE A 77 -6.14 -14.08 -10.86
CA ILE A 77 -5.42 -14.18 -12.13
C ILE A 77 -4.68 -15.52 -12.12
N THR A 78 -5.06 -16.43 -13.01
CA THR A 78 -4.38 -17.72 -13.14
C THR A 78 -3.01 -17.54 -13.81
N ILE A 79 -2.00 -18.15 -13.23
CA ILE A 79 -0.60 -18.14 -13.73
C ILE A 79 0.01 -19.54 -13.61
N ASP A 80 1.23 -19.72 -14.14
CA ASP A 80 1.98 -20.95 -13.95
C ASP A 80 2.43 -21.10 -12.50
N LYS A 81 2.53 -22.33 -12.01
CA LYS A 81 2.81 -22.64 -10.59
C LYS A 81 4.26 -22.40 -10.14
N ASP A 82 5.14 -22.11 -11.06
CA ASP A 82 6.57 -21.99 -10.84
C ASP A 82 7.04 -20.58 -10.49
N PHE A 83 6.14 -19.58 -10.48
CA PHE A 83 6.47 -18.22 -10.06
C PHE A 83 6.53 -18.09 -8.53
N ASP A 84 7.59 -17.45 -8.03
CA ASP A 84 7.89 -17.31 -6.61
C ASP A 84 8.09 -15.86 -6.14
N LYS A 85 8.15 -14.90 -7.08
CA LYS A 85 8.30 -13.47 -6.80
C LYS A 85 7.34 -12.62 -7.61
N LEU A 86 6.86 -11.54 -6.98
CA LEU A 86 5.94 -10.58 -7.55
C LEU A 86 6.40 -9.15 -7.27
N THR A 87 6.33 -8.28 -8.27
CA THR A 87 6.56 -6.85 -8.13
C THR A 87 5.52 -6.10 -8.94
N TYR A 88 5.03 -4.97 -8.41
CA TYR A 88 4.16 -4.05 -9.13
C TYR A 88 4.97 -2.87 -9.67
N ALA A 89 4.77 -2.54 -10.94
CA ALA A 89 5.31 -1.35 -11.58
C ALA A 89 4.17 -0.41 -11.99
N ASP A 90 4.19 0.81 -11.44
CA ASP A 90 3.13 1.81 -11.58
C ASP A 90 2.91 2.22 -13.04
N LYS A 91 3.99 2.38 -13.79
CA LYS A 91 3.88 2.72 -15.21
C LYS A 91 3.14 1.61 -15.96
N ASN A 92 1.94 1.90 -16.44
CA ASN A 92 1.03 1.01 -17.17
C ASN A 92 0.41 -0.13 -16.32
N ASN A 93 0.37 -0.04 -14.99
CA ASN A 93 -0.24 -1.04 -14.10
C ASN A 93 0.28 -2.46 -14.38
N VAL A 94 1.58 -2.65 -14.25
CA VAL A 94 2.23 -3.89 -14.67
C VAL A 94 2.64 -4.73 -13.45
N LEU A 95 2.26 -6.01 -13.45
CA LEU A 95 2.78 -7.02 -12.55
C LEU A 95 3.97 -7.74 -13.21
N ILE A 96 5.07 -7.81 -12.50
CA ILE A 96 6.29 -8.49 -12.92
C ILE A 96 6.49 -9.70 -12.02
N LEU A 97 6.49 -10.89 -12.62
CA LEU A 97 6.68 -12.15 -11.92
C LEU A 97 8.02 -12.77 -12.35
N THR A 98 8.71 -13.35 -11.39
CA THR A 98 9.90 -14.15 -11.66
C THR A 98 9.79 -15.52 -11.04
N SER A 99 10.44 -16.49 -11.69
CA SER A 99 10.59 -17.84 -11.20
C SER A 99 12.08 -18.15 -11.06
N SER A 100 12.51 -18.39 -9.82
CA SER A 100 13.90 -18.76 -9.52
C SER A 100 14.21 -20.15 -10.05
N SER A 101 13.27 -21.09 -9.98
CA SER A 101 13.43 -22.49 -10.39
C SER A 101 13.50 -22.65 -11.91
N SER A 102 12.58 -22.02 -12.64
CA SER A 102 12.49 -22.14 -14.11
C SER A 102 13.19 -21.00 -14.86
N LYS A 103 13.79 -20.03 -14.13
CA LYS A 103 14.50 -18.86 -14.69
C LYS A 103 13.64 -18.07 -15.67
N LYS A 104 12.36 -17.91 -15.35
CA LYS A 104 11.38 -17.20 -16.18
C LYS A 104 11.08 -15.82 -15.62
N LEU A 105 10.78 -14.89 -16.53
CA LEU A 105 10.18 -13.60 -16.27
C LEU A 105 8.84 -13.54 -17.02
N LYS A 106 7.76 -13.12 -16.33
CA LYS A 106 6.46 -12.84 -16.94
C LYS A 106 6.04 -11.43 -16.56
N ILE A 107 5.51 -10.70 -17.54
CA ILE A 107 5.01 -9.34 -17.36
C ILE A 107 3.53 -9.38 -17.74
N ILE A 108 2.67 -8.92 -16.83
CA ILE A 108 1.21 -8.90 -17.00
C ILE A 108 0.75 -7.46 -16.80
N GLN A 109 0.09 -6.89 -17.78
CA GLN A 109 -0.64 -5.63 -17.62
C GLN A 109 -1.99 -5.91 -16.96
N VAL A 110 -2.36 -5.12 -15.95
CA VAL A 110 -3.64 -5.23 -15.24
C VAL A 110 -4.48 -4.00 -15.54
N ASP A 111 -5.56 -4.21 -16.29
CA ASP A 111 -6.54 -3.18 -16.58
C ASP A 111 -7.85 -3.51 -15.86
N PHE A 112 -8.41 -2.55 -15.14
CA PHE A 112 -9.70 -2.71 -14.47
C PHE A 112 -10.81 -2.33 -15.44
N ILE A 113 -11.66 -3.31 -15.77
CA ILE A 113 -12.85 -3.09 -16.56
C ILE A 113 -14.02 -2.91 -15.60
N TYR A 114 -14.65 -1.76 -15.66
CA TYR A 114 -15.84 -1.44 -14.87
C TYR A 114 -17.06 -1.64 -15.74
N ASP A 115 -17.99 -2.49 -15.30
CA ASP A 115 -19.31 -2.61 -15.93
C ASP A 115 -20.19 -1.47 -15.39
N ILE A 116 -20.53 -0.54 -16.27
CA ILE A 116 -21.35 0.62 -15.93
C ILE A 116 -22.78 0.31 -16.28
N ALA A 117 -23.65 0.12 -15.27
CA ALA A 117 -25.07 -0.03 -15.48
C ALA A 117 -25.66 1.29 -16.01
N LEU A 118 -26.14 1.28 -17.24
CA LEU A 118 -26.75 2.45 -17.89
C LEU A 118 -28.28 2.46 -17.80
N ASP A 119 -28.87 1.44 -17.20
CA ASP A 119 -30.32 1.29 -17.09
C ASP A 119 -30.95 2.42 -16.28
N GLY A 120 -31.94 3.08 -16.87
CA GLY A 120 -32.66 4.20 -16.22
C GLY A 120 -31.91 5.54 -16.25
N LEU A 121 -30.73 5.61 -16.83
CA LEU A 121 -30.02 6.87 -17.00
C LEU A 121 -30.49 7.61 -18.28
N PRO A 122 -30.52 8.96 -18.26
CA PRO A 122 -30.84 9.72 -19.48
C PRO A 122 -29.75 9.48 -20.54
N PHE A 123 -30.19 9.17 -21.76
CA PHE A 123 -29.27 8.97 -22.88
C PHE A 123 -29.67 9.82 -24.10
N LYS A 124 -28.71 10.11 -24.97
CA LYS A 124 -28.92 10.81 -26.22
C LYS A 124 -28.36 9.98 -27.37
N GLY A 125 -29.21 9.60 -28.30
CA GLY A 125 -28.82 8.83 -29.49
C GLY A 125 -29.67 7.56 -29.64
N PRO A 126 -29.42 6.74 -30.68
CA PRO A 126 -30.13 5.49 -30.91
C PRO A 126 -29.74 4.44 -29.86
N ALA A 127 -30.73 3.71 -29.33
CA ALA A 127 -30.51 2.71 -28.29
C ALA A 127 -29.63 1.50 -28.74
N ASN A 128 -29.45 1.33 -30.05
CA ASN A 128 -28.63 0.29 -30.67
C ASN A 128 -27.30 0.81 -31.22
N ALA A 129 -26.79 1.94 -30.71
CA ALA A 129 -25.51 2.45 -31.14
C ALA A 129 -24.37 1.44 -30.89
N ALA A 130 -23.45 1.32 -31.83
CA ALA A 130 -22.28 0.42 -31.70
C ALA A 130 -21.30 0.84 -30.64
N VAL A 131 -21.34 2.10 -30.22
CA VAL A 131 -20.46 2.70 -29.17
C VAL A 131 -21.33 3.57 -28.27
N THR A 132 -21.19 3.40 -26.97
CA THR A 132 -21.80 4.25 -25.94
C THR A 132 -20.71 4.96 -25.18
N ILE A 133 -20.88 6.27 -24.95
CA ILE A 133 -19.98 7.09 -24.14
C ILE A 133 -20.76 7.47 -22.88
N ALA A 134 -20.26 7.03 -21.71
CA ALA A 134 -20.75 7.47 -20.42
C ALA A 134 -20.00 8.74 -19.99
N VAL A 135 -20.76 9.78 -19.64
CA VAL A 135 -20.22 11.04 -19.11
C VAL A 135 -20.65 11.15 -17.66
N PHE A 136 -19.67 11.29 -16.77
CA PHE A 136 -19.91 11.59 -15.36
C PHE A 136 -19.68 13.09 -15.18
N ASP A 137 -20.72 13.83 -14.82
CA ASP A 137 -20.65 15.26 -14.56
C ASP A 137 -21.13 15.51 -13.13
N ASP A 138 -20.36 16.28 -12.37
CA ASP A 138 -20.71 16.70 -11.01
C ASP A 138 -21.36 18.08 -11.10
N TYR A 139 -22.68 18.11 -10.99
CA TYR A 139 -23.44 19.37 -10.92
C TYR A 139 -23.31 19.94 -9.52
N GLN A 140 -22.35 20.84 -9.32
CA GLN A 140 -22.27 21.68 -8.12
C GLN A 140 -23.14 22.94 -8.25
#